data_5e7faf3df2714c318cb8c4a7f305ab56
#
_entry.id   5e7faf3df2714c318cb8c4a7f305ab56
#
_cell.length_a   1.000
_cell.length_b   1.000
_cell.length_c   1.000
_cell.angle_alpha   90.00
_cell.angle_beta   90.00
_cell.angle_gamma   90.00
#
_symmetry.space_group_name_H-M   'P 1'
#
loop_
_entity.id
_entity.type
_entity.pdbx_description
1 polymer ?
#
loop_
_entity_poly.entity_id
_entity_poly.type
_entity_poly.pdbx_seq_one_letter_code
_entity_poly.pdbx_strand_id
1 'polypeptide(L)'
;MSYLPCELHCHTIHSDGDFTVSELQKAAVDDHLAIIALTDHNTFSGWDELDDNIIPAIRGIEWTTYFGHMLVLGANDFVDWRDAQPDNIDEKIKQVKAVGGIVGIAHPYQLGSPLCTGGRWEFNVRDWRNVDYIEVWHQNLYSAKRENERALELWTSLLDKGYKIAATYGRDWHREETSGHYGCTYVDVDDISAKSVMRAIRLGKTVISHGAKFIFRVHRHGVTSGIGDTVKKGNYTFSFFTDLHSRVKDAGMEDIVYKEIKI
;
A
#
# COMPACT_ATOMS: atom_id res chain seq x y z
N MET A 1 -4.19 11.82 -15.28
CA MET A 1 -3.66 10.67 -14.52
C MET A 1 -2.34 11.09 -13.91
N SER A 2 -2.28 11.12 -12.60
CA SER A 2 -1.05 11.45 -11.86
C SER A 2 -0.75 10.32 -10.89
N TYR A 3 0.51 9.90 -10.85
CA TYR A 3 1.00 8.95 -9.85
C TYR A 3 1.31 9.73 -8.59
N LEU A 4 0.53 9.52 -7.55
CA LEU A 4 0.67 10.20 -6.27
C LEU A 4 1.33 9.28 -5.24
N PRO A 5 2.35 9.76 -4.51
CA PRO A 5 3.00 9.01 -3.45
C PRO A 5 2.07 8.94 -2.23
N CYS A 6 1.84 7.74 -1.74
CA CYS A 6 0.96 7.45 -0.62
C CYS A 6 1.69 6.62 0.43
N GLU A 7 1.42 6.90 1.71
CA GLU A 7 1.75 5.97 2.78
C GLU A 7 0.44 5.42 3.38
N LEU A 8 0.31 4.11 3.38
CA LEU A 8 -0.95 3.44 3.69
C LEU A 8 -0.92 2.69 5.03
N HIS A 9 0.17 2.81 5.79
CA HIS A 9 0.37 2.10 7.05
C HIS A 9 1.11 2.97 8.07
N CYS A 10 0.36 3.69 8.91
CA CYS A 10 0.88 4.65 9.87
C CYS A 10 0.24 4.50 11.24
N HIS A 11 1.05 4.72 12.27
CA HIS A 11 0.67 4.62 13.67
C HIS A 11 0.94 5.91 14.43
N THR A 12 0.14 6.15 15.47
CA THR A 12 0.24 7.31 16.34
C THR A 12 0.22 6.88 17.81
N ILE A 13 0.26 7.88 18.70
CA ILE A 13 0.09 7.66 20.16
C ILE A 13 -1.28 7.07 20.54
N HIS A 14 -2.20 6.94 19.59
CA HIS A 14 -3.47 6.24 19.80
C HIS A 14 -3.31 4.71 19.84
N SER A 15 -2.17 4.20 19.37
CA SER A 15 -1.74 2.80 19.56
C SER A 15 -0.32 2.76 20.14
N ASP A 16 0.70 2.58 19.34
CA ASP A 16 2.09 2.39 19.78
C ASP A 16 3.10 3.22 18.96
N GLY A 17 2.62 4.14 18.16
CA GLY A 17 3.45 5.15 17.49
C GLY A 17 3.86 6.27 18.44
N ASP A 18 4.95 6.96 18.10
CA ASP A 18 5.46 8.11 18.84
C ASP A 18 4.85 9.44 18.38
N PHE A 19 4.19 9.48 17.21
CA PHE A 19 3.58 10.70 16.66
C PHE A 19 2.20 10.97 17.27
N THR A 20 1.91 12.24 17.53
CA THR A 20 0.52 12.69 17.52
C THR A 20 0.01 12.69 16.07
N VAL A 21 -1.32 12.69 15.87
CA VAL A 21 -1.89 12.72 14.51
C VAL A 21 -1.39 13.93 13.72
N SER A 22 -1.31 15.11 14.34
CA SER A 22 -0.79 16.34 13.69
C SER A 22 0.69 16.25 13.33
N GLU A 23 1.52 15.62 14.16
CA GLU A 23 2.94 15.40 13.87
C GLU A 23 3.12 14.44 12.70
N LEU A 24 2.38 13.32 12.68
CA LEU A 24 2.37 12.38 11.57
C LEU A 24 1.99 13.06 10.24
N GLN A 25 0.91 13.87 10.25
CA GLN A 25 0.48 14.58 9.06
C GLN A 25 1.54 15.60 8.57
N LYS A 26 2.22 16.29 9.46
CA LYS A 26 3.32 17.21 9.10
C LYS A 26 4.53 16.46 8.57
N ALA A 27 4.93 15.36 9.21
CA ALA A 27 6.01 14.50 8.73
C ALA A 27 5.73 13.95 7.33
N ALA A 28 4.46 13.62 7.04
CA ALA A 28 4.05 13.17 5.72
C ALA A 28 4.16 14.27 4.65
N VAL A 29 3.85 15.52 4.99
CA VAL A 29 4.08 16.69 4.12
C VAL A 29 5.56 16.91 3.86
N ASP A 30 6.40 16.81 4.90
CA ASP A 30 7.85 16.98 4.79
C ASP A 30 8.48 15.86 3.92
N ASP A 31 7.92 14.66 3.96
CA ASP A 31 8.29 13.53 3.10
C ASP A 31 7.66 13.59 1.69
N HIS A 32 6.97 14.69 1.35
CA HIS A 32 6.32 14.92 0.06
C HIS A 32 5.26 13.88 -0.32
N LEU A 33 4.62 13.26 0.65
CA LEU A 33 3.47 12.39 0.41
C LEU A 33 2.25 13.21 -0.01
N ALA A 34 1.38 12.62 -0.79
CA ALA A 34 0.14 13.26 -1.26
C ALA A 34 -1.07 12.88 -0.40
N ILE A 35 -1.04 11.74 0.24
CA ILE A 35 -2.09 11.20 1.11
C ILE A 35 -1.49 10.15 2.05
N ILE A 36 -2.03 10.06 3.25
CA ILE A 36 -1.70 9.00 4.21
C ILE A 36 -2.94 8.18 4.58
N ALA A 37 -2.74 6.99 5.13
CA ALA A 37 -3.79 6.28 5.87
C ALA A 37 -3.38 6.20 7.35
N LEU A 38 -4.26 6.63 8.25
CA LEU A 38 -4.09 6.44 9.68
C LEU A 38 -4.65 5.07 10.05
N THR A 39 -3.77 4.18 10.51
CA THR A 39 -4.07 2.75 10.71
C THR A 39 -3.64 2.24 12.07
N ASP A 40 -3.86 3.01 13.12
CA ASP A 40 -3.56 2.61 14.50
C ASP A 40 -4.08 1.20 14.83
N HIS A 41 -3.34 0.45 15.65
CA HIS A 41 -3.68 -0.91 16.05
C HIS A 41 -5.02 -0.97 16.79
N ASN A 42 -5.99 -1.66 16.22
CA ASN A 42 -7.28 -2.01 16.83
C ASN A 42 -8.07 -0.82 17.41
N THR A 43 -7.78 0.40 16.95
CA THR A 43 -8.47 1.62 17.37
C THR A 43 -8.65 2.59 16.21
N PHE A 44 -9.65 3.44 16.30
CA PHE A 44 -9.88 4.57 15.40
C PHE A 44 -10.05 5.89 16.17
N SER A 45 -9.53 5.92 17.41
CA SER A 45 -9.66 7.11 18.27
C SER A 45 -8.92 8.33 17.74
N GLY A 46 -7.91 8.16 16.87
CA GLY A 46 -7.21 9.25 16.20
C GLY A 46 -7.94 9.87 15.00
N TRP A 47 -9.04 9.26 14.53
CA TRP A 47 -9.70 9.73 13.29
C TRP A 47 -10.27 11.14 13.37
N ASP A 48 -10.73 11.56 14.55
CA ASP A 48 -11.32 12.89 14.74
C ASP A 48 -10.25 14.01 14.85
N GLU A 49 -8.98 13.64 14.96
CA GLU A 49 -7.85 14.55 14.98
C GLU A 49 -7.25 14.80 13.57
N LEU A 50 -7.68 14.03 12.55
CA LEU A 50 -7.22 14.22 11.19
C LEU A 50 -7.68 15.57 10.63
N ASP A 51 -6.76 16.33 10.07
CA ASP A 51 -7.02 17.61 9.40
C ASP A 51 -6.63 17.52 7.91
N ASP A 52 -7.62 17.40 7.05
CA ASP A 52 -7.45 17.34 5.59
C ASP A 52 -6.83 18.62 4.99
N ASN A 53 -6.75 19.74 5.76
CA ASN A 53 -6.03 20.93 5.32
C ASN A 53 -4.51 20.80 5.44
N ILE A 54 -4.01 19.89 6.28
CA ILE A 54 -2.58 19.59 6.36
C ILE A 54 -2.21 18.65 5.22
N ILE A 55 -2.83 17.48 5.17
CA ILE A 55 -2.71 16.47 4.11
C ILE A 55 -3.97 15.61 4.10
N PRO A 56 -4.53 15.30 2.92
CA PRO A 56 -5.65 14.35 2.83
C PRO A 56 -5.31 13.03 3.51
N ALA A 57 -6.27 12.45 4.21
CA ALA A 57 -6.08 11.22 4.93
C ALA A 57 -7.18 10.20 4.68
N ILE A 58 -6.83 8.92 4.67
CA ILE A 58 -7.74 7.80 4.67
C ILE A 58 -7.90 7.32 6.12
N ARG A 59 -9.14 7.30 6.59
CA ARG A 59 -9.46 6.67 7.88
C ARG A 59 -9.31 5.17 7.74
N GLY A 60 -8.44 4.58 8.53
CA GLY A 60 -8.12 3.16 8.49
C GLY A 60 -7.91 2.61 9.88
N ILE A 61 -7.69 1.34 9.96
CA ILE A 61 -7.35 0.61 11.19
C ILE A 61 -6.52 -0.61 10.80
N GLU A 62 -5.50 -0.92 11.56
CA GLU A 62 -4.84 -2.21 11.47
C GLU A 62 -5.45 -3.18 12.49
N TRP A 63 -6.14 -4.19 11.98
CA TRP A 63 -6.56 -5.32 12.81
C TRP A 63 -5.35 -6.14 13.20
N THR A 64 -4.91 -5.95 14.42
CA THR A 64 -3.78 -6.66 14.99
C THR A 64 -4.28 -7.84 15.79
N THR A 65 -4.03 -9.04 15.28
CA THR A 65 -4.45 -10.29 15.88
C THR A 65 -3.26 -11.24 16.02
N TYR A 66 -3.43 -12.30 16.81
CA TYR A 66 -2.42 -13.35 16.92
C TYR A 66 -2.14 -14.06 15.58
N PHE A 67 -3.12 -14.11 14.68
CA PHE A 67 -3.03 -14.82 13.40
C PHE A 67 -2.56 -13.95 12.22
N GLY A 68 -2.15 -12.75 12.48
CA GLY A 68 -1.69 -11.80 11.47
C GLY A 68 -2.40 -10.46 11.53
N HIS A 69 -1.91 -9.52 10.73
CA HIS A 69 -2.40 -8.17 10.69
C HIS A 69 -3.08 -7.85 9.37
N MET A 70 -4.19 -7.11 9.45
CA MET A 70 -5.00 -6.74 8.30
C MET A 70 -5.34 -5.25 8.32
N LEU A 71 -4.94 -4.55 7.28
CA LEU A 71 -5.31 -3.16 7.08
C LEU A 71 -6.73 -3.06 6.52
N VAL A 72 -7.56 -2.31 7.19
CA VAL A 72 -8.91 -1.96 6.76
C VAL A 72 -8.96 -0.47 6.51
N LEU A 73 -9.16 -0.06 5.25
CA LEU A 73 -9.17 1.35 4.88
C LEU A 73 -10.57 1.79 4.44
N GLY A 74 -11.02 2.96 4.91
CA GLY A 74 -12.21 3.63 4.45
C GLY A 74 -13.52 2.90 4.72
N ALA A 75 -13.58 2.03 5.71
CA ALA A 75 -14.83 1.44 6.17
C ALA A 75 -15.75 2.52 6.77
N ASN A 76 -17.02 2.51 6.38
CA ASN A 76 -18.00 3.50 6.85
C ASN A 76 -18.66 3.10 8.17
N ASP A 77 -18.41 1.88 8.65
CA ASP A 77 -18.99 1.36 9.88
C ASP A 77 -18.00 0.38 10.54
N PHE A 78 -18.24 0.12 11.81
CA PHE A 78 -17.45 -0.80 12.61
C PHE A 78 -17.67 -2.25 12.18
N VAL A 79 -16.58 -2.97 12.03
CA VAL A 79 -16.58 -4.43 11.88
C VAL A 79 -15.73 -5.04 12.98
N ASP A 80 -16.32 -5.95 13.75
CA ASP A 80 -15.63 -6.56 14.87
C ASP A 80 -14.57 -7.57 14.42
N TRP A 81 -13.30 -7.33 14.81
CA TRP A 81 -12.16 -8.18 14.50
C TRP A 81 -11.82 -9.17 15.63
N ARG A 82 -12.37 -8.96 16.85
CA ARG A 82 -11.97 -9.69 18.07
C ARG A 82 -12.24 -11.19 18.00
N ASP A 83 -13.20 -11.59 17.18
CA ASP A 83 -13.56 -12.99 16.92
C ASP A 83 -13.00 -13.50 15.57
N ALA A 84 -12.07 -12.77 14.94
CA ALA A 84 -11.40 -13.23 13.74
C ALA A 84 -10.51 -14.44 14.04
N GLN A 85 -10.74 -15.52 13.30
CA GLN A 85 -10.04 -16.79 13.38
C GLN A 85 -9.56 -17.22 12.01
N PRO A 86 -8.55 -18.10 11.91
CA PRO A 86 -8.04 -18.57 10.61
C PRO A 86 -9.12 -19.05 9.65
N ASP A 87 -10.18 -19.68 10.14
CA ASP A 87 -11.19 -20.29 9.30
C ASP A 87 -12.40 -19.38 8.98
N ASN A 88 -12.56 -18.24 9.65
CA ASN A 88 -13.66 -17.31 9.40
C ASN A 88 -13.23 -15.99 8.74
N ILE A 89 -11.97 -15.83 8.38
CA ILE A 89 -11.44 -14.57 7.84
C ILE A 89 -12.15 -14.11 6.57
N ASP A 90 -12.54 -15.01 5.67
CA ASP A 90 -13.30 -14.65 4.46
C ASP A 90 -14.63 -13.97 4.78
N GLU A 91 -15.29 -14.37 5.85
CA GLU A 91 -16.51 -13.75 6.36
C GLU A 91 -16.24 -12.32 6.85
N LYS A 92 -15.17 -12.17 7.64
CA LYS A 92 -14.73 -10.86 8.15
C LYS A 92 -14.37 -9.90 7.03
N ILE A 93 -13.63 -10.37 6.04
CA ILE A 93 -13.30 -9.59 4.84
C ILE A 93 -14.59 -9.14 4.12
N LYS A 94 -15.56 -10.02 3.95
CA LYS A 94 -16.85 -9.66 3.34
C LYS A 94 -17.62 -8.62 4.15
N GLN A 95 -17.59 -8.70 5.48
CA GLN A 95 -18.20 -7.69 6.34
C GLN A 95 -17.56 -6.31 6.14
N VAL A 96 -16.22 -6.23 6.08
CA VAL A 96 -15.50 -4.99 5.76
C VAL A 96 -15.90 -4.45 4.38
N LYS A 97 -15.96 -5.31 3.38
CA LYS A 97 -16.38 -4.93 2.02
C LYS A 97 -17.83 -4.42 1.99
N ALA A 98 -18.73 -5.01 2.77
CA ALA A 98 -20.14 -4.60 2.85
C ALA A 98 -20.33 -3.19 3.40
N VAL A 99 -19.42 -2.73 4.26
CA VAL A 99 -19.41 -1.35 4.79
C VAL A 99 -18.51 -0.42 3.97
N GLY A 100 -18.11 -0.81 2.76
CA GLY A 100 -17.38 0.04 1.81
C GLY A 100 -15.86 0.02 1.94
N GLY A 101 -15.31 -0.65 2.94
CA GLY A 101 -13.87 -0.75 3.17
C GLY A 101 -13.11 -1.51 2.08
N ILE A 102 -11.82 -1.28 2.01
CA ILE A 102 -10.86 -2.14 1.31
C ILE A 102 -9.98 -2.86 2.32
N VAL A 103 -9.49 -4.02 1.91
CA VAL A 103 -8.73 -4.93 2.77
C VAL A 103 -7.35 -5.16 2.20
N GLY A 104 -6.34 -4.95 3.04
CA GLY A 104 -4.95 -5.27 2.76
C GLY A 104 -4.36 -6.24 3.77
N ILE A 105 -3.52 -7.16 3.31
CA ILE A 105 -2.73 -7.99 4.21
C ILE A 105 -1.44 -7.24 4.52
N ALA A 106 -1.25 -6.88 5.79
CA ALA A 106 -0.06 -6.20 6.26
C ALA A 106 1.11 -7.20 6.37
N HIS A 107 2.29 -6.79 5.93
CA HIS A 107 3.58 -7.47 6.13
C HIS A 107 3.47 -8.99 6.39
N PRO A 108 2.96 -9.81 5.44
CA PRO A 108 2.44 -11.17 5.69
C PRO A 108 3.46 -12.18 6.24
N TYR A 109 4.74 -11.85 6.23
CA TYR A 109 5.81 -12.74 6.69
C TYR A 109 6.64 -12.18 7.84
N GLN A 110 6.27 -11.00 8.35
CA GLN A 110 6.93 -10.42 9.52
C GLN A 110 6.67 -11.31 10.75
N LEU A 111 7.70 -11.46 11.56
CA LEU A 111 7.54 -12.10 12.87
C LEU A 111 7.24 -11.02 13.91
N GLY A 112 6.21 -11.24 14.70
CA GLY A 112 5.87 -10.36 15.81
C GLY A 112 7.01 -10.30 16.85
N SER A 113 7.18 -9.12 17.44
CA SER A 113 8.13 -8.92 18.54
C SER A 113 7.42 -8.22 19.71
N PRO A 114 7.07 -8.97 20.77
CA PRO A 114 7.26 -10.42 20.98
C PRO A 114 6.41 -11.29 20.06
N LEU A 115 6.76 -12.54 19.87
CA LEU A 115 6.06 -13.49 18.97
C LEU A 115 4.55 -13.59 19.21
N CYS A 116 4.08 -13.34 20.42
CA CYS A 116 2.67 -13.38 20.77
C CYS A 116 1.83 -12.23 20.17
N THR A 117 2.45 -11.23 19.54
CA THR A 117 1.73 -10.15 18.87
C THR A 117 1.26 -10.52 17.48
N GLY A 118 1.56 -11.73 16.98
CA GLY A 118 1.24 -12.16 15.64
C GLY A 118 2.22 -11.60 14.61
N GLY A 119 1.76 -10.79 13.68
CA GLY A 119 2.56 -10.23 12.58
C GLY A 119 2.50 -11.12 11.35
N ARG A 120 2.95 -12.35 11.44
CA ARG A 120 2.87 -13.30 10.33
C ARG A 120 1.43 -13.67 10.02
N TRP A 121 1.09 -13.62 8.75
CA TRP A 121 -0.24 -14.00 8.26
C TRP A 121 -0.46 -15.52 8.34
N GLU A 122 -1.39 -15.95 9.17
CA GLU A 122 -1.77 -17.34 9.40
C GLU A 122 -3.27 -17.59 9.15
N PHE A 123 -3.99 -16.60 8.65
CA PHE A 123 -5.38 -16.77 8.26
C PHE A 123 -5.53 -17.55 6.96
N ASN A 124 -6.55 -18.39 6.87
CA ASN A 124 -6.85 -19.26 5.71
C ASN A 124 -7.76 -18.54 4.70
N VAL A 125 -7.25 -17.58 3.94
CA VAL A 125 -8.02 -16.94 2.87
C VAL A 125 -8.32 -17.95 1.77
N ARG A 126 -9.60 -18.25 1.56
CA ARG A 126 -10.09 -19.15 0.51
C ARG A 126 -10.52 -18.38 -0.74
N ASP A 127 -11.01 -17.17 -0.59
CA ASP A 127 -11.46 -16.29 -1.68
C ASP A 127 -10.64 -15.00 -1.78
N TRP A 128 -9.50 -15.10 -2.40
CA TRP A 128 -8.58 -14.00 -2.64
C TRP A 128 -9.15 -12.85 -3.49
N ARG A 129 -10.32 -13.02 -4.14
CA ARG A 129 -10.99 -11.95 -4.88
C ARG A 129 -11.49 -10.82 -3.98
N ASN A 130 -11.62 -11.09 -2.68
CA ASN A 130 -12.07 -10.12 -1.69
C ASN A 130 -10.91 -9.34 -1.03
N VAL A 131 -9.66 -9.77 -1.20
CA VAL A 131 -8.46 -9.05 -0.77
C VAL A 131 -8.09 -8.04 -1.85
N ASP A 132 -7.97 -6.75 -1.48
CA ASP A 132 -7.71 -5.68 -2.43
C ASP A 132 -6.21 -5.48 -2.67
N TYR A 133 -5.38 -5.68 -1.64
CA TYR A 133 -3.94 -5.49 -1.75
C TYR A 133 -3.15 -6.34 -0.74
N ILE A 134 -1.86 -6.45 -0.99
CA ILE A 134 -0.88 -7.07 -0.09
C ILE A 134 0.31 -6.12 0.03
N GLU A 135 0.78 -5.89 1.23
CA GLU A 135 2.08 -5.28 1.46
C GLU A 135 3.17 -6.26 1.05
N VAL A 136 3.65 -6.11 -0.18
CA VAL A 136 4.75 -6.93 -0.71
C VAL A 136 6.10 -6.39 -0.30
N TRP A 137 6.14 -5.13 0.13
CA TRP A 137 7.31 -4.49 0.67
C TRP A 137 6.97 -3.71 1.91
N HIS A 138 7.74 -3.91 2.97
CA HIS A 138 7.48 -3.30 4.26
C HIS A 138 8.80 -2.87 4.89
N GLN A 139 8.77 -1.79 5.67
CA GLN A 139 9.92 -1.18 6.34
C GLN A 139 11.11 -0.88 5.40
N ASN A 140 12.31 -0.76 5.97
CA ASN A 140 13.52 -0.50 5.20
C ASN A 140 13.90 -1.72 4.36
N LEU A 141 14.34 -1.48 3.13
CA LEU A 141 14.75 -2.46 2.13
C LEU A 141 15.68 -3.56 2.66
N TYR A 142 16.52 -3.24 3.62
CA TYR A 142 17.55 -4.16 4.10
C TYR A 142 17.13 -4.96 5.33
N SER A 143 16.30 -4.40 6.20
CA SER A 143 15.91 -5.04 7.47
C SER A 143 14.92 -6.18 7.30
N ALA A 144 14.00 -6.06 6.34
CA ALA A 144 12.91 -7.03 6.08
C ALA A 144 13.06 -7.74 4.71
N LYS A 145 14.28 -7.82 4.16
CA LYS A 145 14.50 -8.32 2.79
C LYS A 145 13.90 -9.71 2.55
N ARG A 146 14.10 -10.63 3.47
CA ARG A 146 13.65 -12.03 3.33
C ARG A 146 12.14 -12.16 3.39
N GLU A 147 11.52 -11.40 4.29
CA GLU A 147 10.08 -11.32 4.47
C GLU A 147 9.43 -10.71 3.23
N ASN A 148 10.02 -9.63 2.70
CA ASN A 148 9.58 -8.94 1.51
C ASN A 148 9.69 -9.83 0.25
N GLU A 149 10.77 -10.58 0.09
CA GLU A 149 10.92 -11.55 -1.01
C GLU A 149 9.81 -12.60 -0.99
N ARG A 150 9.47 -13.12 0.20
CA ARG A 150 8.36 -14.09 0.35
C ARG A 150 7.00 -13.47 0.10
N ALA A 151 6.79 -12.22 0.50
CA ALA A 151 5.55 -11.49 0.22
C ALA A 151 5.38 -11.26 -1.29
N LEU A 152 6.46 -10.92 -1.99
CA LEU A 152 6.49 -10.80 -3.44
C LEU A 152 6.18 -12.14 -4.13
N GLU A 153 6.74 -13.26 -3.64
CA GLU A 153 6.44 -14.61 -4.14
C GLU A 153 4.96 -14.97 -3.96
N LEU A 154 4.38 -14.67 -2.79
CA LEU A 154 2.95 -14.87 -2.54
C LEU A 154 2.12 -14.07 -3.54
N TRP A 155 2.38 -12.77 -3.65
CA TRP A 155 1.64 -11.87 -4.54
C TRP A 155 1.72 -12.31 -6.00
N THR A 156 2.92 -12.62 -6.51
CA THR A 156 3.10 -13.10 -7.90
C THR A 156 2.37 -14.41 -8.14
N SER A 157 2.41 -15.35 -7.17
CA SER A 157 1.69 -16.62 -7.28
C SER A 157 0.16 -16.43 -7.37
N LEU A 158 -0.37 -15.38 -6.72
CA LEU A 158 -1.79 -15.06 -6.79
C LEU A 158 -2.15 -14.42 -8.13
N LEU A 159 -1.28 -13.56 -8.68
CA LEU A 159 -1.46 -13.01 -10.03
C LEU A 159 -1.45 -14.12 -11.09
N ASP A 160 -0.55 -15.11 -10.97
CA ASP A 160 -0.47 -16.25 -11.88
C ASP A 160 -1.73 -17.12 -11.83
N LYS A 161 -2.43 -17.15 -10.71
CA LYS A 161 -3.76 -17.78 -10.54
C LYS A 161 -4.91 -16.92 -11.08
N GLY A 162 -4.63 -15.71 -11.60
CA GLY A 162 -5.60 -14.80 -12.18
C GLY A 162 -6.32 -13.87 -11.19
N TYR A 163 -5.88 -13.80 -9.95
CA TYR A 163 -6.41 -12.83 -8.99
C TYR A 163 -5.91 -11.42 -9.33
N LYS A 164 -6.76 -10.41 -9.06
CA LYS A 164 -6.41 -9.00 -9.17
C LYS A 164 -6.22 -8.44 -7.77
N ILE A 165 -4.98 -8.35 -7.35
CA ILE A 165 -4.59 -7.87 -6.03
C ILE A 165 -3.49 -6.84 -6.23
N ALA A 166 -3.63 -5.64 -5.65
CA ALA A 166 -2.59 -4.62 -5.72
C ALA A 166 -1.39 -5.00 -4.85
N ALA A 167 -0.21 -4.58 -5.27
CA ALA A 167 0.97 -4.58 -4.43
C ALA A 167 1.15 -3.21 -3.80
N THR A 168 1.41 -3.16 -2.49
CA THR A 168 1.71 -1.92 -1.77
C THR A 168 3.01 -2.03 -1.01
N TYR A 169 3.56 -0.88 -0.70
CA TYR A 169 4.59 -0.69 0.29
C TYR A 169 3.93 -0.17 1.57
N GLY A 170 4.26 -0.73 2.72
CA GLY A 170 3.88 -0.27 4.03
C GLY A 170 5.12 0.12 4.82
N ARG A 171 5.21 1.38 5.23
CA ARG A 171 6.29 1.84 6.08
C ARG A 171 6.15 1.28 7.48
N ASP A 172 4.91 1.02 7.88
CA ASP A 172 4.58 0.64 9.26
C ASP A 172 5.13 1.71 10.21
N TRP A 173 4.69 2.98 9.93
CA TRP A 173 5.37 4.18 10.36
C TRP A 173 4.97 4.59 11.77
N HIS A 174 5.85 4.32 12.71
CA HIS A 174 5.62 4.54 14.14
C HIS A 174 6.31 5.80 14.70
N ARG A 175 7.40 6.25 14.06
CA ARG A 175 8.25 7.34 14.61
C ARG A 175 9.03 8.05 13.55
N GLU A 176 9.57 9.22 13.90
CA GLU A 176 10.57 9.87 13.06
C GLU A 176 11.77 8.96 12.82
N GLU A 177 12.19 8.88 11.58
CA GLU A 177 13.29 8.04 11.16
C GLU A 177 14.40 8.93 10.59
N THR A 178 15.55 8.89 11.24
CA THR A 178 16.69 9.77 10.95
C THR A 178 17.58 9.28 9.80
N SER A 179 17.34 8.10 9.29
CA SER A 179 18.22 7.49 8.29
C SER A 179 17.45 6.70 7.26
N GLY A 180 17.38 7.21 6.07
CA GLY A 180 17.11 6.37 4.93
C GLY A 180 16.00 6.89 4.02
N HIS A 181 16.15 6.58 2.77
CA HIS A 181 15.10 6.74 1.79
C HIS A 181 14.12 5.58 1.97
N TYR A 182 12.90 5.89 2.38
CA TYR A 182 11.83 4.90 2.41
C TYR A 182 11.20 4.80 1.03
N GLY A 183 10.68 3.62 0.74
CA GLY A 183 9.80 3.43 -0.39
C GLY A 183 8.47 4.13 -0.17
N CYS A 184 7.66 4.18 -1.19
CA CYS A 184 6.24 4.52 -1.08
C CYS A 184 5.43 3.78 -2.13
N THR A 185 4.13 3.73 -1.91
CA THR A 185 3.17 3.31 -2.91
C THR A 185 2.76 4.50 -3.76
N TYR A 186 3.08 4.47 -5.05
CA TYR A 186 2.50 5.41 -6.01
C TYR A 186 1.17 4.87 -6.54
N VAL A 187 0.14 5.70 -6.52
CA VAL A 187 -1.20 5.33 -6.96
C VAL A 187 -1.60 6.18 -8.19
N ASP A 188 -2.05 5.53 -9.27
CA ASP A 188 -2.50 6.23 -10.50
C ASP A 188 -3.94 6.67 -10.32
N VAL A 189 -4.13 7.96 -10.05
CA VAL A 189 -5.42 8.58 -9.73
C VAL A 189 -5.68 9.83 -10.57
N ASP A 190 -6.94 10.22 -10.66
CA ASP A 190 -7.36 11.46 -11.32
C ASP A 190 -7.44 12.65 -10.34
N ASP A 191 -7.69 12.39 -9.06
CA ASP A 191 -7.76 13.38 -7.98
C ASP A 191 -7.19 12.84 -6.66
N ILE A 192 -6.83 13.77 -5.76
CA ILE A 192 -6.31 13.44 -4.43
C ILE A 192 -7.50 13.30 -3.47
N SER A 193 -8.05 12.10 -3.37
CA SER A 193 -9.07 11.79 -2.38
C SER A 193 -8.95 10.36 -1.90
N ALA A 194 -9.36 10.09 -0.66
CA ALA A 194 -9.43 8.75 -0.10
C ALA A 194 -10.17 7.78 -1.04
N LYS A 195 -11.30 8.23 -1.60
CA LYS A 195 -12.13 7.44 -2.51
C LYS A 195 -11.40 7.07 -3.80
N SER A 196 -10.68 8.02 -4.41
CA SER A 196 -9.93 7.78 -5.66
C SER A 196 -8.77 6.85 -5.43
N VAL A 197 -8.03 7.03 -4.33
CA VAL A 197 -6.92 6.14 -3.94
C VAL A 197 -7.41 4.72 -3.68
N MET A 198 -8.45 4.54 -2.86
CA MET A 198 -9.04 3.22 -2.60
C MET A 198 -9.55 2.53 -3.88
N ARG A 199 -10.17 3.31 -4.78
CA ARG A 199 -10.61 2.80 -6.09
C ARG A 199 -9.42 2.34 -6.94
N ALA A 200 -8.34 3.11 -6.97
CA ALA A 200 -7.15 2.77 -7.74
C ALA A 200 -6.47 1.51 -7.19
N ILE A 201 -6.40 1.36 -5.86
CA ILE A 201 -5.91 0.13 -5.20
C ILE A 201 -6.76 -1.07 -5.63
N ARG A 202 -8.10 -0.99 -5.57
CA ARG A 202 -8.99 -2.07 -6.05
C ARG A 202 -8.78 -2.44 -7.52
N LEU A 203 -8.30 -1.51 -8.33
CA LEU A 203 -8.02 -1.73 -9.73
C LEU A 203 -6.57 -2.20 -10.00
N GLY A 204 -5.74 -2.37 -8.96
CA GLY A 204 -4.33 -2.73 -9.08
C GLY A 204 -3.47 -1.62 -9.69
N LYS A 205 -3.90 -0.36 -9.60
CA LYS A 205 -3.20 0.81 -10.16
C LYS A 205 -2.18 1.37 -9.19
N THR A 206 -1.27 0.50 -8.74
CA THR A 206 -0.23 0.82 -7.76
C THR A 206 1.15 0.49 -8.31
N VAL A 207 2.14 1.27 -7.90
CA VAL A 207 3.57 1.01 -8.17
C VAL A 207 4.32 1.23 -6.87
N ILE A 208 5.15 0.29 -6.49
CA ILE A 208 6.06 0.44 -5.36
C ILE A 208 7.39 0.97 -5.88
N SER A 209 7.92 1.99 -5.24
CA SER A 209 9.23 2.51 -5.56
C SER A 209 9.96 3.01 -4.33
N HIS A 210 11.25 2.76 -4.30
CA HIS A 210 12.18 3.31 -3.32
C HIS A 210 12.91 4.50 -3.95
N GLY A 211 12.24 5.64 -3.95
CA GLY A 211 12.79 6.92 -4.40
C GLY A 211 12.18 7.45 -5.68
N ALA A 212 12.44 6.84 -6.83
CA ALA A 212 11.97 7.38 -8.11
C ALA A 212 10.53 6.99 -8.41
N LYS A 213 9.78 7.90 -9.01
CA LYS A 213 8.47 7.61 -9.58
C LYS A 213 8.62 6.88 -10.90
N PHE A 214 7.94 5.76 -11.06
CA PHE A 214 7.92 4.99 -12.29
C PHE A 214 6.54 4.97 -12.92
N ILE A 215 6.46 5.29 -14.22
CA ILE A 215 5.23 5.22 -14.99
C ILE A 215 5.45 4.21 -16.11
N PHE A 216 4.64 3.16 -16.15
CA PHE A 216 4.65 2.15 -17.20
C PHE A 216 3.39 2.26 -18.04
N ARG A 217 3.53 2.23 -19.38
CA ARG A 217 2.41 2.24 -20.33
C ARG A 217 2.65 1.22 -21.44
N VAL A 218 1.58 0.65 -21.93
CA VAL A 218 1.56 -0.19 -23.12
C VAL A 218 0.67 0.45 -24.20
N HIS A 219 1.11 0.39 -25.44
CA HIS A 219 0.42 1.03 -26.55
C HIS A 219 0.14 0.02 -27.66
N ARG A 220 -1.10 0.05 -28.17
CA ARG A 220 -1.50 -0.75 -29.32
C ARG A 220 -2.66 -0.08 -30.05
N HIS A 221 -2.54 0.11 -31.39
CA HIS A 221 -3.59 0.67 -32.25
C HIS A 221 -4.18 1.99 -31.72
N GLY A 222 -3.35 2.88 -31.22
CA GLY A 222 -3.77 4.17 -30.65
C GLY A 222 -4.38 4.11 -29.24
N VAL A 223 -4.48 2.92 -28.64
CA VAL A 223 -4.94 2.74 -27.26
C VAL A 223 -3.74 2.64 -26.33
N THR A 224 -3.78 3.38 -25.24
CA THR A 224 -2.78 3.35 -24.17
C THR A 224 -3.40 2.72 -22.92
N SER A 225 -2.71 1.76 -22.33
CA SER A 225 -3.08 1.11 -21.07
C SER A 225 -1.94 1.20 -20.07
N GLY A 226 -2.26 1.23 -18.78
CA GLY A 226 -1.30 1.33 -17.70
C GLY A 226 -1.35 0.15 -16.73
N ILE A 227 -0.68 0.31 -15.60
CA ILE A 227 -0.72 -0.65 -14.48
C ILE A 227 -2.18 -0.84 -14.06
N GLY A 228 -2.57 -2.08 -13.75
CA GLY A 228 -3.94 -2.45 -13.35
C GLY A 228 -4.91 -2.66 -14.51
N ASP A 229 -4.58 -2.22 -15.72
CA ASP A 229 -5.43 -2.46 -16.89
C ASP A 229 -5.26 -3.89 -17.42
N THR A 230 -6.33 -4.44 -17.99
CA THR A 230 -6.30 -5.73 -18.66
C THR A 230 -6.17 -5.53 -20.15
N VAL A 231 -5.15 -6.10 -20.77
CA VAL A 231 -4.91 -6.02 -22.21
C VAL A 231 -5.05 -7.39 -22.87
N LYS A 232 -5.54 -7.42 -24.12
CA LYS A 232 -5.62 -8.65 -24.91
C LYS A 232 -4.22 -9.09 -25.33
N LYS A 233 -3.99 -10.41 -25.43
CA LYS A 233 -2.74 -10.95 -25.96
C LYS A 233 -2.43 -10.35 -27.34
N GLY A 234 -1.19 -9.94 -27.56
CA GLY A 234 -0.74 -9.34 -28.81
C GLY A 234 0.56 -8.56 -28.69
N ASN A 235 0.97 -7.94 -29.80
CA ASN A 235 2.17 -7.11 -29.83
C ASN A 235 1.84 -5.71 -29.32
N TYR A 236 2.66 -5.18 -28.44
CA TYR A 236 2.53 -3.85 -27.84
C TYR A 236 3.87 -3.11 -27.88
N THR A 237 3.78 -1.79 -27.98
CA THR A 237 4.92 -0.91 -27.68
C THR A 237 4.84 -0.53 -26.21
N PHE A 238 5.96 -0.59 -25.53
CA PHE A 238 6.06 -0.23 -24.10
C PHE A 238 6.72 1.14 -23.99
N SER A 239 6.20 1.99 -23.11
CA SER A 239 6.88 3.19 -22.66
C SER A 239 7.06 3.17 -21.16
N PHE A 240 8.23 3.58 -20.73
CA PHE A 240 8.63 3.64 -19.36
C PHE A 240 9.17 5.03 -19.05
N PHE A 241 8.62 5.68 -18.03
CA PHE A 241 9.02 7.01 -17.60
C PHE A 241 9.45 6.97 -16.15
N THR A 242 10.46 7.75 -15.83
CA THR A 242 10.89 7.96 -14.46
C THR A 242 11.20 9.43 -14.24
N ASP A 243 10.85 9.96 -13.07
CA ASP A 243 11.23 11.31 -12.63
C ASP A 243 12.49 11.28 -11.75
N LEU A 244 13.48 10.53 -12.13
CA LEU A 244 14.79 10.52 -11.42
C LEU A 244 15.39 11.92 -11.21
N HIS A 245 14.80 12.94 -11.83
CA HIS A 245 15.32 14.31 -11.90
C HIS A 245 15.47 15.05 -10.59
N SER A 246 14.66 14.80 -9.57
CA SER A 246 14.68 15.62 -8.37
C SER A 246 15.67 15.14 -7.29
N ARG A 247 15.97 13.85 -7.27
CA ARG A 247 16.84 13.26 -6.24
C ARG A 247 18.23 12.84 -6.73
N VAL A 248 18.45 12.77 -8.04
CA VAL A 248 19.71 12.31 -8.66
C VAL A 248 20.60 13.46 -9.09
N LYS A 249 20.11 14.70 -9.16
CA LYS A 249 20.96 15.88 -9.37
C LYS A 249 22.10 15.99 -8.36
N ASP A 250 21.87 15.53 -7.14
CA ASP A 250 22.90 15.54 -6.08
C ASP A 250 23.92 14.38 -6.23
N ALA A 251 23.64 13.38 -7.07
CA ALA A 251 24.51 12.21 -7.26
C ALA A 251 25.25 12.19 -8.61
N GLY A 252 25.08 13.21 -9.46
CA GLY A 252 25.83 13.36 -10.72
C GLY A 252 25.53 12.30 -11.78
N MET A 253 24.36 11.68 -11.76
CA MET A 253 23.94 10.73 -12.80
C MET A 253 23.17 11.43 -13.92
N GLU A 254 23.54 11.11 -15.17
CA GLU A 254 22.89 11.61 -16.38
C GLU A 254 21.54 10.93 -16.62
N ASP A 255 20.64 11.64 -17.31
CA ASP A 255 19.30 11.20 -17.66
C ASP A 255 19.25 9.81 -18.29
N ILE A 256 18.51 8.88 -17.68
CA ILE A 256 18.20 7.61 -18.31
C ILE A 256 17.14 7.87 -19.38
N VAL A 257 17.58 7.96 -20.60
CA VAL A 257 16.76 8.14 -21.79
C VAL A 257 16.01 6.85 -22.12
N TYR A 258 14.75 7.00 -22.41
CA TYR A 258 13.79 6.07 -23.00
C TYR A 258 14.38 4.87 -23.73
N LYS A 259 13.99 3.68 -23.31
CA LYS A 259 14.21 2.49 -24.12
C LYS A 259 12.85 1.99 -24.62
N GLU A 260 12.56 2.18 -25.90
CA GLU A 260 11.44 1.53 -26.56
C GLU A 260 11.80 0.04 -26.70
N ILE A 261 11.06 -0.83 -26.00
CA ILE A 261 11.21 -2.27 -26.12
C ILE A 261 10.04 -2.77 -26.93
N LYS A 262 10.31 -3.28 -28.14
CA LYS A 262 9.35 -4.02 -28.95
C LYS A 262 9.45 -5.49 -28.56
N ILE A 263 8.36 -6.07 -28.08
CA ILE A 263 8.24 -7.49 -27.81
C ILE A 263 7.24 -8.11 -28.78
#